data_40e337b3cfd7ac83a1b692a05a09617e
#
_entry.id   40e337b3cfd7ac83a1b692a05a09617e
#
_cell.length_a   1.000
_cell.length_b   1.000
_cell.length_c   1.000
_cell.angle_alpha   90.00
_cell.angle_beta   90.00
_cell.angle_gamma   90.00
#
_symmetry.space_group_name_H-M   'P 1'
#
loop_
_entity.id
_entity.type
_entity.pdbx_description
1 polymer ?
#
loop_
_entity_poly.entity_id
_entity_poly.type
_entity_poly.pdbx_seq_one_letter_code
_entity_poly.pdbx_strand_id
1 'polypeptide(L)'
;MTGWTLLGFAIAAEVVGTTALRASNGLTRVAPVAITTVAYVASFALLALTLKHLSLGTTYAIWSGVGTVVIVFISRLVYHETISFATAAGIVLVIGGVVVIHLGGGVAR
;
A
#
# COMPACT_ATOMS: atom_id res chain seq x y z
N MET A 1 16.45 11.23 1.64
CA MET A 1 15.14 10.76 2.14
C MET A 1 15.36 9.62 3.12
N THR A 2 14.57 9.58 4.18
CA THR A 2 14.63 8.46 5.12
C THR A 2 13.98 7.21 4.50
N GLY A 3 14.29 6.04 5.06
CA GLY A 3 13.62 4.80 4.63
C GLY A 3 12.10 4.87 4.79
N TRP A 4 11.61 5.50 5.84
CA TRP A 4 10.18 5.66 6.08
C TRP A 4 9.52 6.57 5.05
N THR A 5 10.20 7.63 4.64
CA THR A 5 9.69 8.53 3.58
C THR A 5 9.63 7.81 2.24
N LEU A 6 10.67 7.06 1.90
CA LEU A 6 10.69 6.25 0.68
C LEU A 6 9.57 5.23 0.67
N LEU A 7 9.35 4.55 1.81
CA LEU A 7 8.27 3.57 1.94
C LEU A 7 6.90 4.22 1.76
N GLY A 8 6.69 5.40 2.35
CA GLY A 8 5.44 6.15 2.19
C GLY A 8 5.14 6.47 0.74
N PHE A 9 6.12 6.94 -0.02
CA PHE A 9 5.96 7.20 -1.45
C PHE A 9 5.75 5.91 -2.25
N ALA A 10 6.43 4.83 -1.88
CA ALA A 10 6.23 3.53 -2.53
C ALA A 10 4.78 3.04 -2.37
N ILE A 11 4.24 3.15 -1.16
CA ILE A 11 2.85 2.79 -0.86
C ILE A 11 1.88 3.69 -1.64
N ALA A 12 2.12 5.00 -1.65
CA ALA A 12 1.28 5.94 -2.39
C ALA A 12 1.24 5.60 -3.88
N ALA A 13 2.38 5.32 -4.48
CA ALA A 13 2.47 4.94 -5.89
C ALA A 13 1.75 3.62 -6.16
N GLU A 14 1.90 2.63 -5.28
CA GLU A 14 1.22 1.34 -5.39
C GLU A 14 -0.31 1.51 -5.31
N VAL A 15 -0.79 2.34 -4.39
CA VAL A 15 -2.22 2.61 -4.23
C VAL A 15 -2.78 3.29 -5.49
N VAL A 16 -2.06 4.26 -6.06
CA VAL A 16 -2.44 4.88 -7.32
C VAL A 16 -2.52 3.82 -8.43
N GLY A 17 -1.52 2.96 -8.53
CA GLY A 17 -1.47 1.90 -9.53
C GLY A 17 -2.62 0.91 -9.39
N THR A 18 -2.92 0.48 -8.18
CA THR A 18 -3.99 -0.48 -7.91
C THR A 18 -5.37 0.14 -8.17
N THR A 19 -5.56 1.41 -7.81
CA THR A 19 -6.80 2.12 -8.10
C THR A 19 -7.01 2.28 -9.61
N ALA A 20 -5.94 2.63 -10.35
CA ALA A 20 -5.98 2.69 -11.80
C ALA A 20 -6.26 1.31 -12.42
N LEU A 21 -5.69 0.26 -11.83
CA LEU A 21 -5.93 -1.11 -12.28
C LEU A 21 -7.42 -1.47 -12.19
N ARG A 22 -8.08 -1.08 -11.10
CA ARG A 22 -9.53 -1.25 -10.95
C ARG A 22 -10.27 -0.50 -12.06
N ALA A 23 -9.83 0.72 -12.39
CA ALA A 23 -10.44 1.55 -13.43
C ALA A 23 -10.18 1.01 -14.83
N SER A 24 -9.23 0.12 -15.02
CA SER A 24 -8.87 -0.43 -16.33
C SER A 24 -9.88 -1.43 -16.89
N ASN A 25 -10.85 -1.83 -16.10
CA ASN A 25 -11.87 -2.82 -16.48
C ASN A 25 -11.23 -4.08 -17.07
N GLY A 26 -10.40 -4.73 -16.27
CA GLY A 26 -9.74 -5.97 -16.68
C GLY A 26 -8.66 -5.77 -17.73
N LEU A 27 -7.94 -4.65 -17.66
CA LEU A 27 -6.83 -4.30 -18.57
C LEU A 27 -7.32 -3.94 -19.99
N THR A 28 -8.57 -3.52 -20.12
CA THR A 28 -9.16 -3.18 -21.43
C THR A 28 -9.06 -1.70 -21.78
N ARG A 29 -8.73 -0.84 -20.81
CA ARG A 29 -8.63 0.60 -21.02
C ARG A 29 -7.17 1.04 -20.98
N VAL A 30 -6.70 1.67 -22.07
CA VAL A 30 -5.29 2.02 -22.26
C VAL A 30 -4.80 3.02 -21.22
N ALA A 31 -5.55 4.10 -20.98
CA ALA A 31 -5.09 5.16 -20.05
C ALA A 31 -4.89 4.63 -18.63
N PRO A 32 -5.87 3.93 -18.00
CA PRO A 32 -5.65 3.34 -16.68
C PRO A 32 -4.51 2.31 -16.67
N VAL A 33 -4.36 1.50 -17.71
CA VAL A 33 -3.26 0.52 -17.80
C VAL A 33 -1.91 1.24 -17.80
N ALA A 34 -1.78 2.33 -18.56
CA ALA A 34 -0.55 3.13 -18.58
C ALA A 34 -0.24 3.72 -17.20
N ILE A 35 -1.24 4.26 -16.51
CA ILE A 35 -1.08 4.80 -15.15
C ILE A 35 -0.64 3.70 -14.18
N THR A 36 -1.27 2.54 -14.24
CA THR A 36 -0.90 1.40 -13.40
C THR A 36 0.56 1.00 -13.62
N THR A 37 0.97 0.89 -14.88
CA THR A 37 2.33 0.48 -15.24
C THR A 37 3.36 1.46 -14.68
N VAL A 38 3.17 2.75 -14.92
CA VAL A 38 4.10 3.79 -14.44
C VAL A 38 4.13 3.82 -12.91
N ALA A 39 2.95 3.77 -12.30
CA ALA A 39 2.85 3.81 -10.83
C ALA A 39 3.51 2.60 -10.19
N TYR A 40 3.33 1.40 -10.72
CA TYR A 40 3.96 0.21 -10.17
C TYR A 40 5.47 0.19 -10.37
N VAL A 41 5.96 0.63 -11.52
CA VAL A 41 7.41 0.75 -11.75
C VAL A 41 8.00 1.72 -10.72
N ALA A 42 7.37 2.88 -10.53
CA ALA A 42 7.81 3.85 -9.54
C ALA A 42 7.76 3.27 -8.13
N SER A 43 6.68 2.58 -7.78
CA SER A 43 6.51 1.96 -6.46
C SER A 43 7.62 0.95 -6.17
N PHE A 44 7.90 0.04 -7.10
CA PHE A 44 8.93 -0.98 -6.90
C PHE A 44 10.34 -0.39 -6.88
N ALA A 45 10.60 0.67 -7.67
CA ALA A 45 11.88 1.38 -7.59
C ALA A 45 12.06 2.02 -6.21
N LEU A 46 11.02 2.67 -5.68
CA LEU A 46 11.05 3.26 -4.35
C LEU A 46 11.17 2.19 -3.27
N LEU A 47 10.51 1.05 -3.46
CA LEU A 47 10.61 -0.08 -2.54
C LEU A 47 12.04 -0.62 -2.49
N ALA A 48 12.68 -0.76 -3.64
CA ALA A 48 14.08 -1.20 -3.70
C ALA A 48 15.00 -0.24 -2.93
N LEU A 49 14.77 1.07 -3.06
CA LEU A 49 15.52 2.06 -2.30
C LEU A 49 15.21 2.00 -0.80
N THR A 50 13.97 1.73 -0.45
CA THR A 50 13.55 1.53 0.95
C THR A 50 14.32 0.40 1.60
N LEU A 51 14.53 -0.69 0.87
CA LEU A 51 15.22 -1.87 1.40
C LEU A 51 16.70 -1.65 1.68
N LYS A 52 17.27 -0.54 1.23
CA LYS A 52 18.62 -0.13 1.67
C LYS A 52 18.65 0.38 3.11
N HIS A 53 17.50 0.78 3.63
CA HIS A 53 17.41 1.43 4.96
C HIS A 53 16.61 0.60 5.97
N LEU A 54 15.64 -0.17 5.51
CA LEU A 54 14.73 -0.96 6.36
C LEU A 54 14.84 -2.44 6.01
N SER A 55 14.58 -3.29 7.00
CA SER A 55 14.56 -4.73 6.77
C SER A 55 13.40 -5.13 5.83
N LEU A 56 13.58 -6.24 5.14
CA LEU A 56 12.55 -6.78 4.24
C LEU A 56 11.25 -7.07 4.99
N GLY A 57 11.35 -7.71 6.16
CA GLY A 57 10.17 -8.06 6.95
C GLY A 57 9.38 -6.86 7.41
N THR A 58 10.06 -5.84 7.96
CA THR A 58 9.43 -4.60 8.39
C THR A 58 8.79 -3.88 7.20
N THR A 59 9.52 -3.74 6.12
CA THR A 59 9.05 -3.06 4.91
C THR A 59 7.78 -3.71 4.38
N TYR A 60 7.80 -5.03 4.24
CA TYR A 60 6.64 -5.76 3.70
C TYR A 60 5.43 -5.68 4.62
N ALA A 61 5.63 -5.85 5.93
CA ALA A 61 4.54 -5.81 6.90
C ALA A 61 3.86 -4.43 6.92
N ILE A 62 4.65 -3.36 6.97
CA ILE A 62 4.10 -2.00 6.97
C ILE A 62 3.45 -1.67 5.62
N TRP A 63 4.12 -1.99 4.52
CA TRP A 63 3.59 -1.73 3.18
C TRP A 63 2.26 -2.43 2.96
N SER A 64 2.18 -3.73 3.24
CA SER A 64 0.93 -4.48 3.03
C SER A 64 -0.17 -4.03 3.99
N GLY A 65 0.17 -3.74 5.25
CA GLY A 65 -0.81 -3.27 6.23
C GLY A 65 -1.37 -1.90 5.89
N VAL A 66 -0.52 -0.92 5.68
CA VAL A 66 -0.93 0.45 5.35
C VAL A 66 -1.64 0.48 4.00
N GLY A 67 -1.10 -0.22 3.01
CA GLY A 67 -1.71 -0.31 1.68
C GLY A 67 -3.13 -0.88 1.74
N THR A 68 -3.32 -1.95 2.50
CA THR A 68 -4.64 -2.57 2.68
C THR A 68 -5.64 -1.57 3.26
N VAL A 69 -5.26 -0.86 4.33
CA VAL A 69 -6.14 0.12 4.97
C VAL A 69 -6.51 1.23 4.00
N VAL A 70 -5.53 1.80 3.30
CA VAL A 70 -5.77 2.90 2.36
C VAL A 70 -6.67 2.45 1.21
N ILE A 71 -6.42 1.27 0.64
CA ILE A 71 -7.25 0.74 -0.45
C ILE A 71 -8.69 0.50 -0.01
N VAL A 72 -8.91 -0.01 1.20
CA VAL A 72 -10.28 -0.23 1.71
C VAL A 72 -11.00 1.11 1.84
N PHE A 73 -10.34 2.15 2.36
CA PHE A 73 -10.95 3.48 2.42
C PHE A 73 -11.27 4.04 1.04
N ILE A 74 -10.37 3.89 0.07
CA ILE A 74 -10.61 4.33 -1.31
C ILE A 74 -11.79 3.57 -1.91
N SER A 75 -11.87 2.26 -1.72
CA SER A 75 -12.96 1.46 -2.25
C SER A 75 -14.32 1.91 -1.71
N ARG A 76 -14.35 2.27 -0.43
CA ARG A 76 -15.57 2.78 0.20
C ARG A 76 -15.96 4.16 -0.32
N LEU A 77 -14.98 5.08 -0.44
CA LEU A 77 -15.26 6.46 -0.79
C LEU A 77 -15.49 6.65 -2.29
N VAL A 78 -14.74 5.98 -3.13
CA VAL A 78 -14.78 6.15 -4.59
C VAL A 78 -15.79 5.20 -5.23
N TYR A 79 -15.77 3.93 -4.83
CA TYR A 79 -16.59 2.89 -5.45
C TYR A 79 -17.80 2.51 -4.62
N HIS A 80 -18.00 3.14 -3.46
CA HIS A 80 -19.13 2.91 -2.57
C HIS A 80 -19.27 1.45 -2.15
N GLU A 81 -18.15 0.72 -2.08
CA GLU A 81 -18.15 -0.65 -1.59
C GLU A 81 -18.50 -0.69 -0.11
N THR A 82 -19.29 -1.68 0.28
CA THR A 82 -19.74 -1.81 1.67
C THR A 82 -18.63 -2.35 2.55
N ILE A 83 -18.37 -1.67 3.68
CA ILE A 83 -17.45 -2.16 4.69
C ILE A 83 -18.28 -2.86 5.77
N SER A 84 -18.14 -4.18 5.86
CA SER A 84 -18.81 -4.97 6.89
C SER A 84 -18.20 -4.73 8.26
N PHE A 85 -18.92 -5.09 9.32
CA PHE A 85 -18.38 -5.04 10.68
C PHE A 85 -17.11 -5.88 10.80
N ALA A 86 -17.09 -7.06 10.20
CA ALA A 86 -15.91 -7.93 10.21
C ALA A 86 -14.71 -7.26 9.54
N THR A 87 -14.92 -6.59 8.39
CA THR A 87 -13.87 -5.85 7.70
C THR A 87 -13.36 -4.70 8.56
N ALA A 88 -14.26 -3.94 9.20
CA ALA A 88 -13.87 -2.86 10.09
C ALA A 88 -13.03 -3.37 11.26
N ALA A 89 -13.41 -4.48 11.86
CA ALA A 89 -12.65 -5.13 12.93
C ALA A 89 -11.27 -5.57 12.45
N GLY A 90 -11.20 -6.15 11.25
CA GLY A 90 -9.94 -6.56 10.62
C GLY A 90 -9.01 -5.38 10.37
N ILE A 91 -9.55 -4.25 9.91
CA ILE A 91 -8.77 -3.02 9.70
C ILE A 91 -8.18 -2.53 11.01
N VAL A 92 -8.96 -2.53 12.09
CA VAL A 92 -8.47 -2.14 13.43
C VAL A 92 -7.30 -3.04 13.84
N LEU A 93 -7.41 -4.35 13.62
CA LEU A 93 -6.32 -5.28 13.92
C LEU A 93 -5.08 -5.01 13.06
N VAL A 94 -5.26 -4.70 11.77
CA VAL A 94 -4.15 -4.37 10.86
C VAL A 94 -3.46 -3.10 11.34
N ILE A 95 -4.20 -2.04 11.65
CA ILE A 95 -3.65 -0.78 12.15
C ILE A 95 -2.90 -1.02 13.45
N GLY A 96 -3.50 -1.78 14.38
CA GLY A 96 -2.86 -2.13 15.64
C GLY A 96 -1.55 -2.88 15.43
N GLY A 97 -1.54 -3.85 14.51
CA GLY A 97 -0.34 -4.61 14.18
C GLY A 97 0.76 -3.74 13.59
N VAL A 98 0.42 -2.84 12.66
CA VAL A 98 1.38 -1.88 12.06
C VAL A 98 1.98 -0.98 13.13
N VAL A 99 1.15 -0.43 14.02
CA VAL A 99 1.62 0.43 15.10
C VAL A 99 2.58 -0.33 16.03
N VAL A 100 2.22 -1.56 16.40
CA VAL A 100 3.07 -2.39 17.26
C VAL A 100 4.42 -2.68 16.60
N ILE A 101 4.44 -3.01 15.32
CA ILE A 101 5.67 -3.26 14.58
C ILE A 101 6.54 -2.00 14.56
N HIS A 102 5.94 -0.86 14.27
CA HIS A 102 6.67 0.41 14.18
C HIS A 102 7.27 0.80 15.53
N LEU A 103 6.47 0.73 16.60
CA LEU A 103 6.92 1.08 17.95
C LEU A 103 7.95 0.08 18.49
N GLY A 104 7.85 -1.19 18.10
CA GLY A 104 8.77 -2.23 18.51
C GLY A 104 10.10 -2.25 17.74
N GLY A 105 10.31 -1.32 16.81
CA GLY A 105 11.54 -1.24 16.02
C GLY A 105 11.55 -2.17 14.79
N GLY A 106 10.52 -2.94 14.58
CA GLY A 106 10.39 -3.84 13.43
C GLY A 106 11.31 -5.06 13.52
N VAL A 107 11.50 -5.69 12.37
CA VAL A 107 12.40 -6.85 12.23
C VAL A 107 13.83 -6.35 12.14
N ALA A 108 14.76 -7.04 12.81
CA ALA A 108 16.18 -6.70 12.74
C ALA A 108 16.68 -6.87 11.29
N ARG A 109 17.50 -5.92 10.88
CA ARG A 109 18.04 -5.90 9.54
C ARG A 109 19.30 -6.74 9.39
#